data_6c062d62c6137b1c990bf9da11e406aa
#
_entry.id   6c062d62c6137b1c990bf9da11e406aa
#
_cell.length_a   1.000
_cell.length_b   1.000
_cell.length_c   1.000
_cell.angle_alpha   90.00
_cell.angle_beta   90.00
_cell.angle_gamma   90.00
#
_symmetry.space_group_name_H-M   'P 1'
#
loop_
_entity.id
_entity.type
_entity.pdbx_description
1 polymer ?
#
loop_
_entity_poly.entity_id
_entity_poly.type
_entity_poly.pdbx_seq_one_letter_code
_entity_poly.pdbx_strand_id
1 'polypeptide(L)'
;MARTKKQLKAKEPIALRQKPLSKGGYSLYLDIYQNGKRTYEFLKLYLVPEVDEATAAQNQNTIKVANAIKAKRVIEIANGKAGIVKDTTFDKMLLVDWIDEYKAGKYGSQNSLTIGRLKKHIANFNDGKAVMLQDVDEAYCKGFISYLANKACGLYVGKDGKEVEGKRIGKNTANLYFVHFASAMNEAVRRKIIASNPTKFLSKEDKKPIKAPKPQRGYLTIDEVKALIATDIKRYQIKQAFLFAVFCGLRISDIRALKWGDLSNDGNQWRASVLMQKTKERLELPLSDEAMKWLPERGGASNDTLVFGNLPNALGINRGVKEWAKQAGIEKDICFHVSRHTFATALLTMGADLYTTSKLLGHTNLSTTQIYADIVNQKKVDAVNVLGKAFE
;
A
#
# COMPACT_ATOMS: atom_id res chain seq x y z
N MET A 1 58.85 -32.00 18.96
CA MET A 1 58.81 -31.34 17.62
C MET A 1 57.37 -31.06 17.21
N ALA A 2 56.96 -29.80 17.26
CA ALA A 2 55.60 -29.39 16.93
C ALA A 2 55.46 -29.31 15.41
N ARG A 3 54.51 -30.07 14.82
CA ARG A 3 54.14 -29.99 13.40
C ARG A 3 53.47 -28.67 13.11
N THR A 4 54.13 -27.78 12.35
CA THR A 4 53.56 -26.55 11.82
C THR A 4 52.32 -26.88 10.95
N LYS A 5 51.13 -26.43 11.36
CA LYS A 5 49.91 -26.54 10.55
C LYS A 5 50.09 -25.74 9.26
N LYS A 6 50.14 -26.44 8.12
CA LYS A 6 50.06 -25.82 6.79
C LYS A 6 48.76 -25.02 6.70
N GLN A 7 48.85 -23.69 6.60
CA GLN A 7 47.69 -22.84 6.26
C GLN A 7 47.13 -23.27 4.91
N LEU A 8 45.89 -23.70 4.90
CA LEU A 8 45.13 -23.98 3.69
C LEU A 8 44.93 -22.64 2.94
N LYS A 9 45.69 -22.40 1.87
CA LYS A 9 45.39 -21.32 0.92
C LYS A 9 44.06 -21.68 0.24
N ALA A 10 42.97 -21.04 0.62
CA ALA A 10 41.69 -21.12 -0.10
C ALA A 10 41.92 -20.69 -1.57
N LYS A 11 41.60 -21.53 -2.52
CA LYS A 11 41.63 -21.15 -3.94
C LYS A 11 40.64 -20.01 -4.14
N GLU A 12 41.14 -18.83 -4.55
CA GLU A 12 40.29 -17.70 -4.91
C GLU A 12 39.36 -18.09 -6.08
N PRO A 13 38.06 -17.85 -5.97
CA PRO A 13 37.08 -18.23 -7.02
C PRO A 13 37.23 -17.38 -8.28
N ILE A 14 37.99 -16.26 -8.25
CA ILE A 14 38.21 -15.34 -9.36
C ILE A 14 39.70 -15.07 -9.56
N ALA A 15 40.16 -15.23 -10.79
CA ALA A 15 41.51 -14.86 -11.22
C ALA A 15 41.46 -13.74 -12.26
N LEU A 16 42.27 -12.68 -12.08
CA LEU A 16 42.51 -11.68 -13.11
C LEU A 16 43.51 -12.27 -14.13
N ARG A 17 43.13 -12.26 -15.40
CA ARG A 17 43.94 -12.78 -16.52
C ARG A 17 44.02 -11.78 -17.64
N GLN A 18 45.00 -11.99 -18.52
CA GLN A 18 45.27 -11.17 -19.70
C GLN A 18 45.22 -12.02 -20.97
N LYS A 19 44.69 -11.46 -22.06
CA LYS A 19 44.65 -12.05 -23.40
C LYS A 19 45.42 -11.13 -24.35
N PRO A 20 46.39 -11.65 -25.11
CA PRO A 20 47.13 -10.86 -26.07
C PRO A 20 46.23 -10.30 -27.18
N LEU A 21 46.53 -9.10 -27.66
CA LEU A 21 45.85 -8.46 -28.78
C LEU A 21 46.73 -8.47 -30.03
N SER A 22 46.14 -8.54 -31.23
CA SER A 22 46.82 -8.64 -32.51
C SER A 22 47.68 -7.41 -32.87
N LYS A 23 47.37 -6.24 -32.25
CA LYS A 23 48.10 -4.98 -32.44
C LYS A 23 49.08 -4.68 -31.30
N GLY A 24 49.45 -5.65 -30.49
CA GLY A 24 50.26 -5.48 -29.27
C GLY A 24 49.43 -5.08 -28.03
N GLY A 25 49.98 -5.41 -26.85
CA GLY A 25 49.28 -5.19 -25.56
C GLY A 25 48.34 -6.34 -25.19
N TYR A 26 47.58 -6.16 -24.12
CA TYR A 26 46.73 -7.20 -23.58
C TYR A 26 45.35 -6.65 -23.18
N SER A 27 44.30 -7.45 -23.36
CA SER A 27 42.96 -7.24 -22.81
C SER A 27 42.85 -7.96 -21.47
N LEU A 28 42.33 -7.28 -20.44
CA LEU A 28 42.15 -7.85 -19.12
C LEU A 28 40.75 -8.47 -18.99
N TYR A 29 40.67 -9.64 -18.33
CA TYR A 29 39.40 -10.33 -18.04
C TYR A 29 39.50 -11.05 -16.70
N LEU A 30 38.34 -11.27 -16.10
CA LEU A 30 38.18 -12.13 -14.92
C LEU A 30 37.86 -13.57 -15.37
N ASP A 31 38.61 -14.53 -14.83
CA ASP A 31 38.35 -15.97 -14.96
C ASP A 31 37.67 -16.41 -13.67
N ILE A 32 36.37 -16.71 -13.76
CA ILE A 32 35.52 -16.97 -12.62
C ILE A 32 35.12 -18.43 -12.61
N TYR A 33 35.40 -19.13 -11.51
CA TYR A 33 34.99 -20.53 -11.32
C TYR A 33 34.02 -20.65 -10.14
N GLN A 34 32.77 -21.01 -10.43
CA GLN A 34 31.74 -21.16 -9.42
C GLN A 34 30.79 -22.32 -9.78
N ASN A 35 30.39 -23.10 -8.77
CA ASN A 35 29.42 -24.19 -8.90
C ASN A 35 29.75 -25.17 -10.04
N GLY A 36 31.02 -25.50 -10.25
CA GLY A 36 31.49 -26.42 -11.30
C GLY A 36 31.54 -25.81 -12.71
N LYS A 37 31.18 -24.56 -12.89
CA LYS A 37 31.21 -23.82 -14.16
C LYS A 37 32.30 -22.76 -14.19
N ARG A 38 32.91 -22.61 -15.35
CA ARG A 38 33.93 -21.57 -15.61
C ARG A 38 33.37 -20.54 -16.58
N THR A 39 33.46 -19.24 -16.21
CA THR A 39 33.00 -18.13 -17.03
C THR A 39 34.05 -17.05 -17.11
N TYR A 40 34.01 -16.26 -18.18
CA TYR A 40 34.97 -15.20 -18.44
C TYR A 40 34.24 -13.85 -18.57
N GLU A 41 34.69 -12.85 -17.77
CA GLU A 41 34.16 -11.50 -17.83
C GLU A 41 35.24 -10.56 -18.34
N PHE A 42 35.08 -10.04 -19.58
CA PHE A 42 36.01 -9.08 -20.16
C PHE A 42 35.78 -7.67 -19.59
N LEU A 43 36.81 -7.07 -19.00
CA LEU A 43 36.70 -5.79 -18.27
C LEU A 43 36.71 -4.57 -19.19
N LYS A 44 37.01 -4.74 -20.50
CA LYS A 44 37.25 -3.65 -21.46
C LYS A 44 38.39 -2.73 -20.98
N LEU A 45 39.32 -3.27 -20.20
CA LEU A 45 40.56 -2.64 -19.77
C LEU A 45 41.71 -3.25 -20.57
N TYR A 46 42.63 -2.41 -21.03
CA TYR A 46 43.69 -2.80 -21.93
C TYR A 46 45.06 -2.35 -21.39
N LEU A 47 46.05 -3.22 -21.48
CA LEU A 47 47.44 -2.89 -21.24
C LEU A 47 48.08 -2.56 -22.58
N VAL A 48 48.81 -1.46 -22.63
CA VAL A 48 49.58 -1.05 -23.81
C VAL A 48 51.01 -1.60 -23.73
N PRO A 49 51.73 -1.73 -24.86
CA PRO A 49 53.14 -2.07 -24.82
C PRO A 49 53.95 -1.03 -23.99
N GLU A 50 54.80 -1.52 -23.09
CA GLU A 50 55.61 -0.66 -22.24
C GLU A 50 56.85 -0.22 -23.04
N VAL A 51 56.83 1.00 -23.51
CA VAL A 51 57.94 1.63 -24.26
C VAL A 51 58.63 2.74 -23.48
N ASP A 52 57.98 3.26 -22.44
CA ASP A 52 58.50 4.33 -21.57
C ASP A 52 57.87 4.24 -20.15
N GLU A 53 58.35 5.09 -19.26
CA GLU A 53 57.89 5.14 -17.86
C GLU A 53 56.41 5.57 -17.73
N ALA A 54 55.91 6.38 -18.67
CA ALA A 54 54.52 6.82 -18.71
C ALA A 54 53.57 5.68 -19.04
N THR A 55 53.88 4.84 -20.02
CA THR A 55 53.09 3.65 -20.39
C THR A 55 53.14 2.58 -19.30
N ALA A 56 54.27 2.43 -18.60
CA ALA A 56 54.38 1.55 -17.44
C ALA A 56 53.46 2.02 -16.29
N ALA A 57 53.45 3.34 -15.99
CA ALA A 57 52.59 3.92 -14.99
C ALA A 57 51.06 3.78 -15.35
N GLN A 58 50.74 3.96 -16.64
CA GLN A 58 49.36 3.75 -17.15
C GLN A 58 48.93 2.29 -16.96
N ASN A 59 49.79 1.33 -17.28
CA ASN A 59 49.51 -0.10 -17.11
C ASN A 59 49.32 -0.45 -15.64
N GLN A 60 50.15 0.10 -14.73
CA GLN A 60 49.98 -0.11 -13.29
C GLN A 60 48.63 0.41 -12.79
N ASN A 61 48.20 1.60 -13.22
CA ASN A 61 46.88 2.15 -12.86
C ASN A 61 45.74 1.28 -13.42
N THR A 62 45.87 0.81 -14.65
CA THR A 62 44.88 -0.09 -15.26
C THR A 62 44.75 -1.40 -14.47
N ILE A 63 45.86 -1.99 -14.02
CA ILE A 63 45.90 -3.20 -13.20
C ILE A 63 45.29 -2.93 -11.81
N LYS A 64 45.53 -1.75 -11.19
CA LYS A 64 44.89 -1.37 -9.92
C LYS A 64 43.37 -1.33 -10.07
N VAL A 65 42.85 -0.71 -11.13
CA VAL A 65 41.39 -0.68 -11.43
C VAL A 65 40.84 -2.08 -11.64
N ALA A 66 41.53 -2.93 -12.41
CA ALA A 66 41.13 -4.30 -12.65
C ALA A 66 41.06 -5.13 -11.34
N ASN A 67 42.03 -4.95 -10.45
CA ASN A 67 42.05 -5.59 -9.13
C ASN A 67 40.93 -5.08 -8.21
N ALA A 68 40.57 -3.81 -8.25
CA ALA A 68 39.45 -3.25 -7.53
C ALA A 68 38.10 -3.89 -8.01
N ILE A 69 37.94 -4.06 -9.33
CA ILE A 69 36.79 -4.76 -9.91
C ILE A 69 36.75 -6.23 -9.46
N LYS A 70 37.91 -6.93 -9.49
CA LYS A 70 38.07 -8.29 -9.00
C LYS A 70 37.62 -8.41 -7.53
N ALA A 71 38.13 -7.50 -6.66
CA ALA A 71 37.76 -7.51 -5.24
C ALA A 71 36.25 -7.31 -5.02
N LYS A 72 35.64 -6.40 -5.77
CA LYS A 72 34.18 -6.18 -5.74
C LYS A 72 33.43 -7.46 -6.14
N ARG A 73 33.88 -8.16 -7.20
CA ARG A 73 33.26 -9.43 -7.64
C ARG A 73 33.42 -10.55 -6.62
N VAL A 74 34.56 -10.64 -5.95
CA VAL A 74 34.77 -11.63 -4.87
C VAL A 74 33.76 -11.40 -3.74
N ILE A 75 33.55 -10.14 -3.33
CA ILE A 75 32.56 -9.78 -2.30
C ILE A 75 31.13 -10.09 -2.77
N GLU A 76 30.80 -9.80 -4.04
CA GLU A 76 29.49 -10.11 -4.62
C GLU A 76 29.21 -11.62 -4.63
N ILE A 77 30.22 -12.43 -4.98
CA ILE A 77 30.12 -13.91 -4.94
C ILE A 77 29.97 -14.41 -3.49
N ALA A 78 30.80 -13.91 -2.58
CA ALA A 78 30.74 -14.29 -1.17
C ALA A 78 29.38 -13.96 -0.52
N ASN A 79 28.76 -12.86 -0.93
CA ASN A 79 27.45 -12.43 -0.45
C ASN A 79 26.27 -13.10 -1.21
N GLY A 80 26.50 -14.08 -2.09
CA GLY A 80 25.49 -14.73 -2.91
C GLY A 80 24.83 -13.80 -3.95
N LYS A 81 25.40 -12.60 -4.19
CA LYS A 81 24.89 -11.58 -5.11
C LYS A 81 25.44 -11.69 -6.54
N ALA A 82 26.41 -12.53 -6.77
CA ALA A 82 26.86 -12.84 -8.12
C ALA A 82 26.01 -13.95 -8.73
N GLY A 83 24.85 -13.59 -9.23
CA GLY A 83 24.14 -14.41 -10.19
C GLY A 83 25.00 -14.53 -11.46
N ILE A 84 25.79 -15.58 -11.56
CA ILE A 84 26.58 -15.91 -12.78
C ILE A 84 25.68 -16.58 -13.84
N VAL A 85 24.43 -16.76 -13.55
CA VAL A 85 23.40 -16.96 -14.58
C VAL A 85 22.58 -15.68 -14.56
N LYS A 86 22.94 -14.68 -15.36
CA LYS A 86 21.94 -13.80 -15.92
C LYS A 86 21.01 -14.71 -16.71
N ASP A 87 19.87 -15.00 -16.12
CA ASP A 87 18.75 -15.55 -16.87
C ASP A 87 18.38 -14.43 -17.86
N THR A 88 18.92 -14.53 -19.07
CA THR A 88 18.80 -13.51 -20.13
C THR A 88 17.34 -13.24 -20.49
N THR A 89 16.42 -14.05 -20.01
CA THR A 89 14.97 -13.92 -20.17
C THR A 89 14.44 -12.65 -19.44
N PHE A 90 15.02 -12.25 -18.31
CA PHE A 90 14.57 -11.10 -17.54
C PHE A 90 15.30 -9.78 -17.86
N ASP A 91 16.48 -9.85 -18.51
CA ASP A 91 17.25 -8.66 -18.93
C ASP A 91 16.48 -7.78 -19.95
N LYS A 92 15.44 -8.33 -20.58
CA LYS A 92 14.61 -7.66 -21.60
C LYS A 92 13.17 -7.38 -21.16
N MET A 93 12.84 -7.57 -19.88
CA MET A 93 11.48 -7.32 -19.39
C MET A 93 11.18 -5.82 -19.33
N LEU A 94 10.14 -5.39 -20.01
CA LEU A 94 9.67 -4.01 -19.90
C LEU A 94 8.96 -3.79 -18.56
N LEU A 95 9.10 -2.58 -18.02
CA LEU A 95 8.40 -2.19 -16.79
C LEU A 95 6.89 -2.36 -16.91
N VAL A 96 6.30 -1.99 -18.05
CA VAL A 96 4.86 -2.10 -18.28
C VAL A 96 4.37 -3.54 -18.36
N ASP A 97 5.19 -4.45 -18.91
CA ASP A 97 4.88 -5.88 -18.99
C ASP A 97 4.96 -6.53 -17.61
N TRP A 98 5.97 -6.12 -16.82
CA TRP A 98 6.06 -6.54 -15.41
C TRP A 98 4.84 -6.12 -14.60
N ILE A 99 4.34 -4.87 -14.79
CA ILE A 99 3.14 -4.41 -14.09
C ILE A 99 1.90 -5.21 -14.51
N ASP A 100 1.79 -5.64 -15.77
CA ASP A 100 0.70 -6.53 -16.21
C ASP A 100 0.80 -7.91 -15.56
N GLU A 101 1.99 -8.49 -15.50
CA GLU A 101 2.21 -9.78 -14.83
C GLU A 101 1.89 -9.69 -13.33
N TYR A 102 2.34 -8.61 -12.67
CA TYR A 102 2.00 -8.34 -11.28
C TYR A 102 0.50 -8.17 -11.06
N LYS A 103 -0.19 -7.49 -11.98
CA LYS A 103 -1.64 -7.31 -11.97
C LYS A 103 -2.37 -8.65 -12.13
N ALA A 104 -1.92 -9.53 -13.02
CA ALA A 104 -2.51 -10.85 -13.23
C ALA A 104 -2.52 -11.68 -11.94
N GLY A 105 -1.46 -11.60 -11.13
CA GLY A 105 -1.39 -12.22 -9.80
C GLY A 105 -2.34 -11.61 -8.74
N LYS A 106 -3.03 -10.50 -9.05
CA LYS A 106 -4.02 -9.82 -8.20
C LYS A 106 -5.43 -9.85 -8.78
N TYR A 107 -5.68 -10.73 -9.75
CA TYR A 107 -6.98 -10.86 -10.41
C TYR A 107 -8.11 -11.09 -9.40
N GLY A 108 -9.28 -10.49 -9.66
CA GLY A 108 -10.45 -10.56 -8.75
C GLY A 108 -10.41 -9.62 -7.54
N SER A 109 -9.30 -8.92 -7.29
CA SER A 109 -9.22 -7.94 -6.21
C SER A 109 -9.47 -6.50 -6.71
N GLN A 110 -9.98 -5.61 -5.84
CA GLN A 110 -10.08 -4.18 -6.14
C GLN A 110 -8.71 -3.55 -6.51
N ASN A 111 -7.63 -4.14 -6.03
CA ASN A 111 -6.27 -3.71 -6.34
C ASN A 111 -5.95 -3.89 -7.83
N SER A 112 -6.53 -4.88 -8.51
CA SER A 112 -6.32 -5.12 -9.94
C SER A 112 -6.70 -3.90 -10.80
N LEU A 113 -7.81 -3.23 -10.49
CA LEU A 113 -8.22 -1.98 -11.19
C LEU A 113 -7.24 -0.83 -10.90
N THR A 114 -6.79 -0.71 -9.66
CA THR A 114 -5.82 0.33 -9.26
C THR A 114 -4.48 0.12 -9.96
N ILE A 115 -4.01 -1.13 -10.05
CA ILE A 115 -2.77 -1.49 -10.76
C ILE A 115 -2.90 -1.24 -12.27
N GLY A 116 -4.08 -1.49 -12.86
CA GLY A 116 -4.34 -1.14 -14.26
C GLY A 116 -4.22 0.37 -14.55
N ARG A 117 -4.73 1.21 -13.63
CA ARG A 117 -4.54 2.67 -13.72
C ARG A 117 -3.09 3.08 -13.48
N LEU A 118 -2.39 2.43 -12.55
CA LEU A 118 -0.95 2.64 -12.33
C LEU A 118 -0.16 2.38 -13.62
N LYS A 119 -0.43 1.27 -14.34
CA LYS A 119 0.21 0.97 -15.64
C LYS A 119 0.07 2.13 -16.62
N LYS A 120 -1.14 2.70 -16.73
CA LYS A 120 -1.40 3.85 -17.62
C LYS A 120 -0.59 5.09 -17.19
N HIS A 121 -0.51 5.35 -15.88
CA HIS A 121 0.32 6.46 -15.38
C HIS A 121 1.82 6.23 -15.64
N ILE A 122 2.30 5.00 -15.58
CA ILE A 122 3.69 4.67 -15.95
C ILE A 122 3.90 4.92 -17.45
N ALA A 123 2.98 4.49 -18.32
CA ALA A 123 3.07 4.72 -19.75
C ALA A 123 3.07 6.23 -20.09
N ASN A 124 2.19 7.01 -19.45
CA ASN A 124 2.12 8.47 -19.62
C ASN A 124 3.39 9.17 -19.08
N PHE A 125 3.96 8.69 -17.97
CA PHE A 125 5.22 9.23 -17.43
C PHE A 125 6.39 8.97 -18.37
N ASN A 126 6.43 7.81 -18.98
CA ASN A 126 7.48 7.42 -19.93
C ASN A 126 7.33 8.07 -21.30
N ASP A 127 6.22 8.81 -21.55
CA ASP A 127 5.93 9.44 -22.85
C ASP A 127 6.02 8.44 -24.01
N GLY A 128 5.44 7.25 -23.81
CA GLY A 128 5.44 6.14 -24.78
C GLY A 128 6.79 5.44 -24.97
N LYS A 129 7.85 5.85 -24.27
CA LYS A 129 9.18 5.20 -24.36
C LYS A 129 9.17 3.86 -23.63
N ALA A 130 9.81 2.87 -24.24
CA ALA A 130 10.06 1.59 -23.61
C ALA A 130 11.11 1.74 -22.50
N VAL A 131 10.74 1.42 -21.26
CA VAL A 131 11.64 1.42 -20.09
C VAL A 131 11.80 -0.01 -19.64
N MET A 132 13.04 -0.49 -19.56
CA MET A 132 13.34 -1.80 -19.03
C MET A 132 13.19 -1.81 -17.50
N LEU A 133 12.71 -2.91 -16.94
CA LEU A 133 12.53 -3.02 -15.50
C LEU A 133 13.84 -2.85 -14.72
N GLN A 134 14.96 -3.29 -15.28
CA GLN A 134 16.29 -3.14 -14.69
C GLN A 134 16.81 -1.68 -14.70
N ASP A 135 16.28 -0.82 -15.57
CA ASP A 135 16.68 0.58 -15.69
C ASP A 135 15.89 1.50 -14.74
N VAL A 136 14.94 0.92 -13.99
CA VAL A 136 14.21 1.64 -12.96
C VAL A 136 15.11 1.84 -11.75
N ASP A 137 15.70 3.01 -11.65
CA ASP A 137 16.60 3.44 -10.58
C ASP A 137 15.91 4.41 -9.60
N GLU A 138 16.69 4.96 -8.68
CA GLU A 138 16.22 5.97 -7.71
C GLU A 138 15.77 7.26 -8.43
N ALA A 139 16.47 7.68 -9.47
CA ALA A 139 16.15 8.90 -10.23
C ALA A 139 14.81 8.74 -10.96
N TYR A 140 14.57 7.59 -11.58
CA TYR A 140 13.29 7.24 -12.16
C TYR A 140 12.15 7.33 -11.12
N CYS A 141 12.36 6.75 -9.93
CA CYS A 141 11.36 6.76 -8.86
C CYS A 141 11.03 8.18 -8.39
N LYS A 142 12.03 9.07 -8.26
CA LYS A 142 11.84 10.50 -7.92
C LYS A 142 11.06 11.23 -9.01
N GLY A 143 11.43 11.00 -10.27
CA GLY A 143 10.71 11.54 -11.43
C GLY A 143 9.24 11.09 -11.47
N PHE A 144 8.98 9.82 -11.22
CA PHE A 144 7.62 9.27 -11.17
C PHE A 144 6.79 9.85 -10.01
N ILE A 145 7.38 10.04 -8.82
CA ILE A 145 6.73 10.76 -7.71
C ILE A 145 6.35 12.19 -8.13
N SER A 146 7.28 12.92 -8.76
CA SER A 146 7.03 14.27 -9.24
C SER A 146 5.90 14.31 -10.28
N TYR A 147 5.87 13.35 -11.21
CA TYR A 147 4.78 13.18 -12.18
C TYR A 147 3.43 12.94 -11.47
N LEU A 148 3.38 12.00 -10.54
CA LEU A 148 2.15 11.69 -9.79
C LEU A 148 1.64 12.90 -8.98
N ALA A 149 2.55 13.68 -8.40
CA ALA A 149 2.20 14.87 -7.62
C ALA A 149 1.71 16.04 -8.47
N ASN A 150 2.31 16.21 -9.66
CA ASN A 150 2.21 17.46 -10.41
C ASN A 150 1.53 17.36 -11.77
N LYS A 151 1.44 16.19 -12.40
CA LYS A 151 0.95 16.03 -13.77
C LYS A 151 -0.18 15.00 -13.89
N ALA A 152 -0.20 13.96 -13.05
CA ALA A 152 -1.15 12.86 -13.19
C ALA A 152 -2.61 13.31 -13.01
N CYS A 153 -3.47 12.91 -13.94
CA CYS A 153 -4.91 13.18 -13.94
C CYS A 153 -5.72 11.90 -13.75
N GLY A 154 -6.96 12.02 -13.29
CA GLY A 154 -7.87 10.87 -13.21
C GLY A 154 -8.16 10.34 -14.63
N LEU A 155 -8.12 9.03 -14.79
CA LEU A 155 -8.39 8.36 -16.06
C LEU A 155 -9.79 7.74 -16.02
N TYR A 156 -10.65 8.15 -16.93
CA TYR A 156 -12.02 7.68 -17.06
C TYR A 156 -12.27 7.15 -18.47
N VAL A 157 -13.23 6.24 -18.58
CA VAL A 157 -13.77 5.85 -19.88
C VAL A 157 -15.05 6.65 -20.10
N GLY A 158 -15.06 7.47 -21.15
CA GLY A 158 -16.22 8.28 -21.55
C GLY A 158 -17.38 7.40 -22.01
N LYS A 159 -18.54 8.03 -22.23
CA LYS A 159 -19.74 7.33 -22.72
C LYS A 159 -19.54 6.75 -24.14
N ASP A 160 -18.62 7.30 -24.88
CA ASP A 160 -18.18 6.88 -26.22
C ASP A 160 -17.12 5.77 -26.21
N GLY A 161 -16.78 5.25 -25.03
CA GLY A 161 -15.75 4.22 -24.86
C GLY A 161 -14.30 4.76 -24.93
N LYS A 162 -14.11 6.05 -25.19
CA LYS A 162 -12.78 6.68 -25.25
C LYS A 162 -12.29 7.05 -23.86
N GLU A 163 -10.98 7.00 -23.68
CA GLU A 163 -10.35 7.48 -22.45
C GLU A 163 -10.36 9.00 -22.40
N VAL A 164 -10.80 9.53 -21.27
CA VAL A 164 -10.86 10.97 -21.00
C VAL A 164 -10.03 11.27 -19.77
N GLU A 165 -9.15 12.25 -19.88
CA GLU A 165 -8.44 12.80 -18.74
C GLU A 165 -9.38 13.67 -17.89
N GLY A 166 -9.42 13.37 -16.59
CA GLY A 166 -10.19 14.15 -15.64
C GLY A 166 -9.35 15.18 -14.91
N LYS A 167 -9.85 15.58 -13.74
CA LYS A 167 -9.11 16.47 -12.83
C LYS A 167 -7.83 15.79 -12.32
N ARG A 168 -6.85 16.60 -11.92
CA ARG A 168 -5.62 16.11 -11.26
C ARG A 168 -5.95 15.21 -10.09
N ILE A 169 -5.16 14.15 -9.92
CA ILE A 169 -5.33 13.25 -8.80
C ILE A 169 -4.88 13.91 -7.49
N GLY A 170 -5.59 13.60 -6.40
CA GLY A 170 -5.19 14.05 -5.07
C GLY A 170 -4.00 13.27 -4.52
N LYS A 171 -3.31 13.82 -3.51
CA LYS A 171 -2.14 13.22 -2.87
C LYS A 171 -2.38 11.79 -2.36
N ASN A 172 -3.57 11.48 -1.83
CA ASN A 172 -3.94 10.13 -1.39
C ASN A 172 -3.90 9.12 -2.56
N THR A 173 -4.44 9.51 -3.72
CA THR A 173 -4.45 8.66 -4.92
C THR A 173 -3.04 8.50 -5.49
N ALA A 174 -2.26 9.59 -5.53
CA ALA A 174 -0.85 9.56 -5.93
C ALA A 174 -0.02 8.62 -5.04
N ASN A 175 -0.18 8.73 -3.73
CA ASN A 175 0.47 7.83 -2.77
C ASN A 175 0.02 6.37 -2.95
N LEU A 176 -1.26 6.13 -3.20
CA LEU A 176 -1.78 4.78 -3.45
C LEU A 176 -1.13 4.14 -4.68
N TYR A 177 -1.01 4.88 -5.79
CA TYR A 177 -0.31 4.38 -6.98
C TYR A 177 1.16 4.10 -6.70
N PHE A 178 1.84 4.98 -5.97
CA PHE A 178 3.24 4.76 -5.61
C PHE A 178 3.42 3.56 -4.68
N VAL A 179 2.53 3.32 -3.74
CA VAL A 179 2.53 2.12 -2.87
C VAL A 179 2.38 0.84 -3.70
N HIS A 180 1.48 0.81 -4.69
CA HIS A 180 1.36 -0.33 -5.59
C HIS A 180 2.59 -0.51 -6.47
N PHE A 181 3.20 0.57 -6.96
CA PHE A 181 4.46 0.54 -7.68
C PHE A 181 5.58 -0.07 -6.82
N ALA A 182 5.76 0.42 -5.59
CA ALA A 182 6.75 -0.12 -4.66
C ALA A 182 6.50 -1.60 -4.31
N SER A 183 5.23 -2.00 -4.21
CA SER A 183 4.85 -3.41 -3.97
C SER A 183 5.17 -4.29 -5.18
N ALA A 184 4.98 -3.79 -6.41
CA ALA A 184 5.38 -4.49 -7.63
C ALA A 184 6.91 -4.66 -7.70
N MET A 185 7.68 -3.63 -7.31
CA MET A 185 9.15 -3.73 -7.24
C MET A 185 9.61 -4.73 -6.16
N ASN A 186 8.95 -4.79 -4.99
CA ASN A 186 9.23 -5.82 -3.98
C ASN A 186 8.98 -7.24 -4.51
N GLU A 187 7.90 -7.43 -5.27
CA GLU A 187 7.59 -8.71 -5.88
C GLU A 187 8.62 -9.10 -6.96
N ALA A 188 9.11 -8.13 -7.75
CA ALA A 188 10.19 -8.35 -8.71
C ALA A 188 11.49 -8.82 -8.03
N VAL A 189 11.83 -8.24 -6.87
CA VAL A 189 12.96 -8.71 -6.04
C VAL A 189 12.71 -10.12 -5.52
N ARG A 190 11.52 -10.41 -5.00
CA ARG A 190 11.14 -11.73 -4.50
C ARG A 190 11.28 -12.81 -5.57
N ARG A 191 10.90 -12.48 -6.81
CA ARG A 191 11.04 -13.38 -7.98
C ARG A 191 12.44 -13.36 -8.60
N LYS A 192 13.39 -12.62 -8.02
CA LYS A 192 14.78 -12.49 -8.51
C LYS A 192 14.90 -11.87 -9.91
N ILE A 193 13.92 -11.11 -10.35
CA ILE A 193 13.92 -10.39 -11.64
C ILE A 193 14.84 -9.16 -11.56
N ILE A 194 14.81 -8.45 -10.41
CA ILE A 194 15.74 -7.36 -10.11
C ILE A 194 16.48 -7.64 -8.80
N ALA A 195 17.68 -7.10 -8.64
CA ALA A 195 18.52 -7.35 -7.48
C ALA A 195 18.04 -6.62 -6.21
N SER A 196 17.48 -5.42 -6.36
CA SER A 196 17.03 -4.59 -5.26
C SER A 196 15.84 -3.73 -5.67
N ASN A 197 15.01 -3.35 -4.70
CA ASN A 197 13.90 -2.44 -4.95
C ASN A 197 14.36 -0.98 -4.89
N PRO A 198 14.34 -0.22 -6.01
CA PRO A 198 14.84 1.14 -6.05
C PRO A 198 14.03 2.12 -5.17
N THR A 199 12.76 1.82 -4.90
CA THR A 199 11.92 2.67 -4.05
C THR A 199 12.34 2.66 -2.58
N LYS A 200 13.20 1.71 -2.14
CA LYS A 200 13.74 1.66 -0.78
C LYS A 200 14.85 2.68 -0.52
N PHE A 201 15.50 3.16 -1.56
CA PHE A 201 16.54 4.18 -1.46
C PHE A 201 15.99 5.60 -1.30
N LEU A 202 14.68 5.79 -1.58
CA LEU A 202 14.01 7.07 -1.44
C LEU A 202 13.88 7.49 0.03
N SER A 203 14.28 8.73 0.30
CA SER A 203 14.13 9.37 1.60
C SER A 203 12.67 9.71 1.94
N LYS A 204 12.42 10.17 3.16
CA LYS A 204 11.11 10.71 3.56
C LYS A 204 10.77 12.00 2.80
N GLU A 205 11.78 12.81 2.49
CA GLU A 205 11.64 14.07 1.75
C GLU A 205 11.26 13.80 0.29
N ASP A 206 11.85 12.81 -0.36
CA ASP A 206 11.50 12.43 -1.73
C ASP A 206 10.01 12.05 -1.86
N LYS A 207 9.42 11.46 -0.82
CA LYS A 207 8.01 11.03 -0.78
C LYS A 207 7.04 12.14 -0.32
N LYS A 208 7.55 13.28 0.18
CA LYS A 208 6.73 14.40 0.69
C LYS A 208 5.72 14.95 -0.33
N PRO A 209 6.04 15.07 -1.64
CA PRO A 209 5.08 15.58 -2.62
C PRO A 209 3.78 14.80 -2.72
N ILE A 210 3.84 13.48 -2.54
CA ILE A 210 2.66 12.59 -2.59
C ILE A 210 2.12 12.23 -1.20
N LYS A 211 2.77 12.70 -0.11
CA LYS A 211 2.30 12.46 1.26
C LYS A 211 1.08 13.33 1.54
N ALA A 212 -0.07 12.68 1.71
CA ALA A 212 -1.27 13.38 2.12
C ALA A 212 -1.21 13.79 3.60
N PRO A 213 -1.82 14.91 3.99
CA PRO A 213 -2.04 15.23 5.38
C PRO A 213 -2.88 14.13 6.04
N LYS A 214 -2.74 13.98 7.36
CA LYS A 214 -3.63 13.08 8.12
C LYS A 214 -5.08 13.52 7.86
N PRO A 215 -5.96 12.62 7.40
CA PRO A 215 -7.34 12.99 7.14
C PRO A 215 -8.01 13.37 8.47
N GLN A 216 -8.58 14.58 8.52
CA GLN A 216 -9.53 14.91 9.58
C GLN A 216 -10.82 14.13 9.28
N ARG A 217 -11.13 13.15 10.13
CA ARG A 217 -12.35 12.35 9.97
C ARG A 217 -13.50 13.11 10.63
N GLY A 218 -14.45 13.53 9.81
CA GLY A 218 -15.69 14.12 10.30
C GLY A 218 -16.48 13.10 11.11
N TYR A 219 -17.14 13.56 12.15
CA TYR A 219 -18.16 12.84 12.92
C TYR A 219 -19.31 13.79 13.23
N LEU A 220 -20.45 13.24 13.59
CA LEU A 220 -21.63 14.01 14.01
C LEU A 220 -21.66 14.11 15.53
N THR A 221 -22.03 15.29 16.04
CA THR A 221 -22.36 15.47 17.45
C THR A 221 -23.72 14.81 17.75
N ILE A 222 -24.04 14.64 19.03
CA ILE A 222 -25.34 14.08 19.44
C ILE A 222 -26.49 14.95 18.91
N ASP A 223 -26.33 16.28 18.95
CA ASP A 223 -27.37 17.21 18.48
C ASP A 223 -27.53 17.17 16.96
N GLU A 224 -26.42 16.99 16.19
CA GLU A 224 -26.50 16.77 14.75
C GLU A 224 -27.20 15.44 14.41
N VAL A 225 -26.97 14.36 15.18
CA VAL A 225 -27.71 13.10 15.03
C VAL A 225 -29.19 13.30 15.32
N LYS A 226 -29.55 14.01 16.38
CA LYS A 226 -30.96 14.36 16.68
C LYS A 226 -31.61 15.18 15.57
N ALA A 227 -30.88 16.15 15.00
CA ALA A 227 -31.36 16.94 13.87
C ALA A 227 -31.62 16.05 12.64
N LEU A 228 -30.72 15.08 12.34
CA LEU A 228 -30.96 14.10 11.28
C LEU A 228 -32.19 13.23 11.56
N ILE A 229 -32.39 12.79 12.79
CA ILE A 229 -33.56 11.99 13.17
C ILE A 229 -34.84 12.78 12.94
N ALA A 230 -34.87 14.06 13.27
CA ALA A 230 -36.03 14.94 13.10
C ALA A 230 -36.30 15.34 11.64
N THR A 231 -35.31 15.23 10.75
CA THR A 231 -35.42 15.66 9.35
C THR A 231 -35.86 14.51 8.44
N ASP A 232 -36.80 14.76 7.56
CA ASP A 232 -37.25 13.78 6.58
C ASP A 232 -36.26 13.63 5.42
N ILE A 233 -36.33 12.47 4.76
CA ILE A 233 -35.48 12.13 3.61
C ILE A 233 -36.33 11.45 2.53
N LYS A 234 -36.06 11.77 1.26
CA LYS A 234 -36.76 11.17 0.10
C LYS A 234 -36.72 9.63 0.07
N ARG A 235 -35.61 9.06 0.52
CA ARG A 235 -35.40 7.59 0.54
C ARG A 235 -35.21 7.13 1.98
N TYR A 236 -36.29 6.79 2.65
CA TYR A 236 -36.31 6.41 4.05
C TYR A 236 -35.33 5.30 4.41
N GLN A 237 -35.11 4.33 3.51
CA GLN A 237 -34.14 3.25 3.71
C GLN A 237 -32.70 3.74 3.91
N ILE A 238 -32.31 4.91 3.34
CA ILE A 238 -31.00 5.50 3.60
C ILE A 238 -30.92 6.01 5.03
N LYS A 239 -32.00 6.64 5.55
CA LYS A 239 -32.12 7.09 6.93
C LYS A 239 -31.99 5.92 7.90
N GLN A 240 -32.78 4.85 7.67
CA GLN A 240 -32.73 3.64 8.48
C GLN A 240 -31.32 3.05 8.53
N ALA A 241 -30.71 2.78 7.37
CA ALA A 241 -29.38 2.19 7.30
C ALA A 241 -28.30 3.06 7.92
N PHE A 242 -28.37 4.39 7.72
CA PHE A 242 -27.40 5.33 8.27
C PHE A 242 -27.51 5.43 9.80
N LEU A 243 -28.73 5.57 10.33
CA LEU A 243 -28.95 5.65 11.77
C LEU A 243 -28.69 4.32 12.46
N PHE A 244 -29.08 3.19 11.85
CA PHE A 244 -28.64 1.88 12.32
C PHE A 244 -27.11 1.81 12.44
N ALA A 245 -26.38 2.30 11.43
CA ALA A 245 -24.92 2.35 11.48
C ALA A 245 -24.36 3.33 12.52
N VAL A 246 -25.07 4.42 12.83
CA VAL A 246 -24.71 5.35 13.93
C VAL A 246 -24.78 4.65 15.29
N PHE A 247 -25.72 3.70 15.48
CA PHE A 247 -25.92 3.03 16.76
C PHE A 247 -25.27 1.63 16.86
N CYS A 248 -24.73 1.08 15.76
CA CYS A 248 -24.04 -0.21 15.79
C CYS A 248 -22.61 -0.19 15.23
N GLY A 249 -22.21 0.88 14.55
CA GLY A 249 -20.84 1.05 14.04
C GLY A 249 -20.50 0.19 12.82
N LEU A 250 -21.41 -0.55 12.20
CA LEU A 250 -21.14 -1.40 11.04
C LEU A 250 -20.73 -0.58 9.80
N ARG A 251 -19.89 -1.15 8.95
CA ARG A 251 -19.56 -0.56 7.64
C ARG A 251 -20.70 -0.73 6.67
N ILE A 252 -20.82 0.16 5.69
CA ILE A 252 -21.86 0.04 4.63
C ILE A 252 -21.81 -1.30 3.90
N SER A 253 -20.61 -1.89 3.72
CA SER A 253 -20.47 -3.23 3.13
C SER A 253 -21.12 -4.32 3.97
N ASP A 254 -21.01 -4.20 5.29
CA ASP A 254 -21.52 -5.17 6.24
C ASP A 254 -23.04 -5.00 6.38
N ILE A 255 -23.54 -3.76 6.41
CA ILE A 255 -24.98 -3.44 6.39
C ILE A 255 -25.66 -3.98 5.12
N ARG A 256 -25.03 -3.86 3.95
CA ARG A 256 -25.56 -4.41 2.70
C ARG A 256 -25.62 -5.92 2.66
N ALA A 257 -24.75 -6.58 3.42
CA ALA A 257 -24.69 -8.04 3.49
C ALA A 257 -25.50 -8.62 4.65
N LEU A 258 -26.00 -7.77 5.56
CA LEU A 258 -26.74 -8.19 6.76
C LEU A 258 -28.04 -8.85 6.39
N LYS A 259 -28.24 -10.06 6.86
CA LYS A 259 -29.48 -10.87 6.70
C LYS A 259 -30.30 -10.88 7.98
N TRP A 260 -31.59 -11.15 7.85
CA TRP A 260 -32.45 -11.31 9.02
C TRP A 260 -32.01 -12.46 9.92
N GLY A 261 -31.42 -13.51 9.36
CA GLY A 261 -30.87 -14.64 10.12
C GLY A 261 -29.61 -14.33 10.90
N ASP A 262 -28.93 -13.20 10.59
CA ASP A 262 -27.78 -12.74 11.36
C ASP A 262 -28.18 -12.01 12.66
N LEU A 263 -29.49 -11.72 12.84
CA LEU A 263 -30.05 -11.05 14.02
C LEU A 263 -30.70 -12.09 14.94
N SER A 264 -30.34 -12.06 16.21
CA SER A 264 -30.89 -12.94 17.24
C SER A 264 -31.19 -12.16 18.52
N ASN A 265 -32.16 -12.65 19.30
CA ASN A 265 -32.45 -12.13 20.64
C ASN A 265 -32.43 -13.33 21.61
N ASP A 266 -31.64 -13.26 22.65
CA ASP A 266 -31.55 -14.28 23.70
C ASP A 266 -32.53 -14.04 24.86
N GLY A 267 -33.49 -13.15 24.66
CA GLY A 267 -34.49 -12.73 25.65
C GLY A 267 -34.14 -11.45 26.39
N ASN A 268 -32.87 -11.14 26.53
CA ASN A 268 -32.38 -9.93 27.22
C ASN A 268 -31.68 -8.93 26.30
N GLN A 269 -31.06 -9.42 25.22
CA GLN A 269 -30.18 -8.61 24.38
C GLN A 269 -30.26 -9.00 22.91
N TRP A 270 -30.53 -8.05 22.04
CA TRP A 270 -30.36 -8.21 20.61
C TRP A 270 -28.87 -8.27 20.23
N ARG A 271 -28.55 -9.16 19.31
CA ARG A 271 -27.20 -9.36 18.77
C ARG A 271 -27.25 -9.48 17.27
N ALA A 272 -26.16 -9.03 16.63
CA ALA A 272 -25.88 -9.26 15.22
C ALA A 272 -24.59 -10.08 15.07
N SER A 273 -24.68 -11.23 14.38
CA SER A 273 -23.54 -12.10 14.07
C SER A 273 -23.11 -11.85 12.62
N VAL A 274 -22.20 -10.89 12.42
CA VAL A 274 -21.88 -10.34 11.10
C VAL A 274 -20.57 -10.89 10.56
N LEU A 275 -20.58 -11.52 9.38
CA LEU A 275 -19.37 -11.82 8.65
C LEU A 275 -18.86 -10.55 7.95
N MET A 276 -17.86 -9.90 8.55
CA MET A 276 -17.31 -8.64 8.03
C MET A 276 -16.75 -8.78 6.62
N GLN A 277 -17.27 -8.00 5.68
CA GLN A 277 -16.92 -8.11 4.26
C GLN A 277 -15.45 -7.77 3.98
N LYS A 278 -14.85 -6.88 4.78
CA LYS A 278 -13.47 -6.43 4.58
C LYS A 278 -12.41 -7.37 5.19
N THR A 279 -12.66 -7.89 6.39
CA THR A 279 -11.68 -8.71 7.14
C THR A 279 -11.97 -10.20 7.04
N LYS A 280 -13.19 -10.58 6.63
CA LYS A 280 -13.69 -11.97 6.59
C LYS A 280 -13.73 -12.65 7.96
N GLU A 281 -13.71 -11.85 9.02
CA GLU A 281 -13.87 -12.31 10.40
C GLU A 281 -15.33 -12.16 10.83
N ARG A 282 -15.78 -13.03 11.72
CA ARG A 282 -17.12 -12.93 12.33
C ARG A 282 -17.07 -11.97 13.51
N LEU A 283 -18.01 -11.04 13.54
CA LEU A 283 -18.19 -10.06 14.60
C LEU A 283 -19.53 -10.32 15.30
N GLU A 284 -19.47 -10.62 16.60
CA GLU A 284 -20.64 -10.66 17.46
C GLU A 284 -20.84 -9.27 18.07
N LEU A 285 -21.94 -8.63 17.72
CA LEU A 285 -22.20 -7.24 18.09
C LEU A 285 -23.51 -7.15 18.87
N PRO A 286 -23.50 -6.70 20.14
CA PRO A 286 -24.71 -6.37 20.86
C PRO A 286 -25.37 -5.13 20.22
N LEU A 287 -26.68 -5.17 20.05
CA LEU A 287 -27.47 -4.08 19.50
C LEU A 287 -28.28 -3.40 20.59
N SER A 288 -28.22 -2.08 20.67
CA SER A 288 -29.05 -1.30 21.56
C SER A 288 -30.49 -1.23 21.06
N ASP A 289 -31.44 -0.96 21.95
CA ASP A 289 -32.83 -0.71 21.57
C ASP A 289 -32.95 0.45 20.56
N GLU A 290 -32.10 1.45 20.68
CA GLU A 290 -32.05 2.55 19.73
C GLU A 290 -31.62 2.07 18.32
N ALA A 291 -30.64 1.15 18.22
CA ALA A 291 -30.28 0.56 16.93
C ALA A 291 -31.48 -0.22 16.33
N MET A 292 -32.22 -0.95 17.16
CA MET A 292 -33.35 -1.75 16.72
C MET A 292 -34.50 -0.93 16.12
N LYS A 293 -34.72 0.31 16.57
CA LYS A 293 -35.73 1.23 16.02
C LYS A 293 -35.49 1.56 14.54
N TRP A 294 -34.26 1.44 14.08
CA TRP A 294 -33.85 1.80 12.71
C TRP A 294 -33.82 0.60 11.76
N LEU A 295 -34.14 -0.59 12.24
CA LEU A 295 -34.35 -1.72 11.33
C LEU A 295 -35.67 -1.54 10.56
N PRO A 296 -35.71 -1.93 9.29
CA PRO A 296 -36.99 -2.04 8.59
C PRO A 296 -37.85 -3.12 9.20
N GLU A 297 -39.14 -3.07 8.95
CA GLU A 297 -40.06 -4.14 9.36
C GLU A 297 -39.71 -5.45 8.63
N ARG A 298 -39.60 -6.54 9.40
CA ARG A 298 -39.24 -7.83 8.84
C ARG A 298 -40.38 -8.43 8.01
N GLY A 299 -41.62 -8.24 8.46
CA GLY A 299 -42.80 -8.88 7.87
C GLY A 299 -42.60 -10.41 7.75
N GLY A 300 -42.90 -10.95 6.58
CA GLY A 300 -42.71 -12.37 6.25
C GLY A 300 -41.33 -12.73 5.68
N ALA A 301 -40.29 -11.86 5.81
CA ALA A 301 -39.00 -12.11 5.24
C ALA A 301 -38.27 -13.31 5.89
N SER A 302 -37.71 -14.18 5.06
CA SER A 302 -36.92 -15.34 5.51
C SER A 302 -35.59 -14.92 6.16
N ASN A 303 -34.96 -15.86 6.85
CA ASN A 303 -33.62 -15.62 7.44
C ASN A 303 -32.57 -15.24 6.41
N ASP A 304 -32.65 -15.70 5.17
CA ASP A 304 -31.70 -15.40 4.10
C ASP A 304 -31.96 -14.06 3.40
N THR A 305 -33.05 -13.40 3.69
CA THR A 305 -33.41 -12.10 3.12
C THR A 305 -32.54 -11.02 3.71
N LEU A 306 -32.02 -10.12 2.84
CA LEU A 306 -31.22 -8.96 3.27
C LEU A 306 -32.08 -7.96 4.04
N VAL A 307 -31.61 -7.50 5.20
CA VAL A 307 -32.28 -6.48 6.02
C VAL A 307 -32.41 -5.16 5.24
N PHE A 308 -31.37 -4.75 4.53
CA PHE A 308 -31.31 -3.50 3.76
C PHE A 308 -31.14 -3.77 2.26
N GLY A 309 -31.96 -4.64 1.67
CA GLY A 309 -31.83 -5.11 0.29
C GLY A 309 -31.97 -4.02 -0.80
N ASN A 310 -32.73 -2.96 -0.53
CA ASN A 310 -33.09 -1.93 -1.53
C ASN A 310 -32.22 -0.66 -1.46
N LEU A 311 -31.01 -0.72 -0.86
CA LEU A 311 -30.12 0.43 -0.79
C LEU A 311 -29.54 0.77 -2.18
N PRO A 312 -29.53 2.06 -2.57
CA PRO A 312 -28.90 2.49 -3.82
C PRO A 312 -27.39 2.17 -3.83
N ASN A 313 -26.74 2.30 -4.98
CA ASN A 313 -25.29 2.15 -5.06
C ASN A 313 -24.56 3.17 -4.18
N ALA A 314 -23.23 3.02 -4.02
CA ALA A 314 -22.44 3.85 -3.11
C ALA A 314 -22.52 5.37 -3.42
N LEU A 315 -22.60 5.74 -4.70
CA LEU A 315 -22.77 7.15 -5.11
C LEU A 315 -24.16 7.67 -4.73
N GLY A 316 -25.22 6.87 -4.96
CA GLY A 316 -26.59 7.24 -4.63
C GLY A 316 -26.81 7.38 -3.12
N ILE A 317 -26.24 6.48 -2.30
CA ILE A 317 -26.28 6.59 -0.84
C ILE A 317 -25.59 7.88 -0.37
N ASN A 318 -24.36 8.13 -0.80
CA ASN A 318 -23.59 9.29 -0.34
C ASN A 318 -24.25 10.60 -0.77
N ARG A 319 -24.86 10.65 -1.98
CA ARG A 319 -25.64 11.81 -2.40
C ARG A 319 -26.84 12.02 -1.48
N GLY A 320 -27.62 10.95 -1.21
CA GLY A 320 -28.77 11.05 -0.33
C GLY A 320 -28.41 11.50 1.08
N VAL A 321 -27.33 10.97 1.66
CA VAL A 321 -26.82 11.38 2.98
C VAL A 321 -26.41 12.87 2.98
N LYS A 322 -25.71 13.35 1.94
CA LYS A 322 -25.32 14.77 1.83
C LYS A 322 -26.52 15.71 1.70
N GLU A 323 -27.48 15.37 0.86
CA GLU A 323 -28.70 16.16 0.68
C GLU A 323 -29.51 16.23 1.99
N TRP A 324 -29.64 15.10 2.67
CA TRP A 324 -30.34 15.02 3.96
C TRP A 324 -29.63 15.81 5.07
N ALA A 325 -28.30 15.71 5.17
CA ALA A 325 -27.54 16.51 6.13
C ALA A 325 -27.72 18.01 5.91
N LYS A 326 -27.67 18.45 4.65
CA LYS A 326 -27.92 19.85 4.30
C LYS A 326 -29.34 20.31 4.71
N GLN A 327 -30.37 19.48 4.53
CA GLN A 327 -31.72 19.77 4.96
C GLN A 327 -31.84 19.84 6.50
N ALA A 328 -31.03 19.04 7.22
CA ALA A 328 -30.93 19.09 8.69
C ALA A 328 -30.07 20.25 9.23
N GLY A 329 -29.60 21.17 8.38
CA GLY A 329 -28.74 22.29 8.79
C GLY A 329 -27.30 21.92 9.11
N ILE A 330 -26.83 20.74 8.68
CA ILE A 330 -25.47 20.28 8.92
C ILE A 330 -24.57 20.68 7.75
N GLU A 331 -23.62 21.58 8.01
CA GLU A 331 -22.69 22.11 6.99
C GLU A 331 -21.51 21.16 6.69
N LYS A 332 -21.28 20.16 7.55
CA LYS A 332 -20.19 19.20 7.38
C LYS A 332 -20.39 18.37 6.12
N ASP A 333 -19.29 18.14 5.37
CA ASP A 333 -19.32 17.21 4.25
C ASP A 333 -19.33 15.76 4.77
N ILE A 334 -20.51 15.17 4.86
CA ILE A 334 -20.68 13.83 5.37
C ILE A 334 -20.94 12.81 4.26
N CYS A 335 -20.45 11.60 4.47
CA CYS A 335 -20.74 10.41 3.69
C CYS A 335 -21.23 9.30 4.61
N PHE A 336 -21.70 8.19 4.06
CA PHE A 336 -22.20 7.09 4.88
C PHE A 336 -21.19 6.61 5.95
N HIS A 337 -19.91 6.64 5.66
CA HIS A 337 -18.87 6.19 6.60
C HIS A 337 -18.76 7.07 7.87
N VAL A 338 -19.28 8.28 7.83
CA VAL A 338 -19.36 9.18 9.00
C VAL A 338 -20.23 8.57 10.11
N SER A 339 -21.26 7.76 9.79
CA SER A 339 -22.04 7.05 10.80
C SER A 339 -21.16 6.22 11.75
N ARG A 340 -20.23 5.46 11.19
CA ARG A 340 -19.30 4.65 11.97
C ARG A 340 -18.28 5.49 12.75
N HIS A 341 -17.84 6.61 12.20
CA HIS A 341 -16.99 7.56 12.94
C HIS A 341 -17.74 8.17 14.11
N THR A 342 -19.02 8.51 13.90
CA THR A 342 -19.92 9.00 14.93
C THR A 342 -20.09 8.00 16.06
N PHE A 343 -20.38 6.73 15.74
CA PHE A 343 -20.47 5.66 16.73
C PHE A 343 -19.21 5.55 17.58
N ALA A 344 -18.05 5.49 16.93
CA ALA A 344 -16.76 5.36 17.62
C ALA A 344 -16.49 6.56 18.56
N THR A 345 -16.72 7.77 18.04
CA THR A 345 -16.46 9.00 18.80
C THR A 345 -17.47 9.14 19.95
N ALA A 346 -18.74 8.86 19.72
CA ALA A 346 -19.79 8.90 20.75
C ALA A 346 -19.48 7.93 21.91
N LEU A 347 -19.13 6.68 21.62
CA LEU A 347 -18.75 5.71 22.64
C LEU A 347 -17.59 6.20 23.51
N LEU A 348 -16.53 6.67 22.87
CA LEU A 348 -15.35 7.19 23.59
C LEU A 348 -15.69 8.45 24.40
N THR A 349 -16.54 9.33 23.88
CA THR A 349 -17.01 10.54 24.60
C THR A 349 -17.86 10.16 25.81
N MET A 350 -18.72 9.13 25.69
CA MET A 350 -19.56 8.64 26.78
C MET A 350 -18.85 7.74 27.79
N GLY A 351 -17.54 7.55 27.68
CA GLY A 351 -16.80 6.85 28.71
C GLY A 351 -16.32 5.43 28.34
N ALA A 352 -16.74 4.84 27.21
CA ALA A 352 -16.22 3.56 26.79
C ALA A 352 -14.70 3.60 26.59
N ASP A 353 -14.00 2.53 26.95
CA ASP A 353 -12.57 2.44 26.73
C ASP A 353 -12.24 2.14 25.25
N LEU A 354 -10.99 2.41 24.87
CA LEU A 354 -10.52 2.27 23.50
C LEU A 354 -10.55 0.81 23.01
N TYR A 355 -10.26 -0.15 23.88
CA TYR A 355 -10.23 -1.57 23.54
C TYR A 355 -11.63 -2.08 23.22
N THR A 356 -12.59 -1.82 24.11
CA THR A 356 -14.00 -2.17 23.91
C THR A 356 -14.55 -1.54 22.65
N THR A 357 -14.30 -0.24 22.42
CA THR A 357 -14.69 0.45 21.19
C THR A 357 -14.08 -0.19 19.95
N SER A 358 -12.80 -0.59 20.00
CA SER A 358 -12.11 -1.29 18.92
C SER A 358 -12.75 -2.64 18.60
N LYS A 359 -13.13 -3.41 19.63
CA LYS A 359 -13.81 -4.71 19.48
C LYS A 359 -15.20 -4.56 18.87
N LEU A 360 -15.99 -3.62 19.34
CA LEU A 360 -17.32 -3.32 18.77
C LEU A 360 -17.23 -2.90 17.29
N LEU A 361 -16.16 -2.20 16.92
CA LEU A 361 -15.90 -1.85 15.53
C LEU A 361 -15.32 -3.02 14.69
N GLY A 362 -14.92 -4.13 15.29
CA GLY A 362 -14.23 -5.21 14.59
C GLY A 362 -12.91 -4.75 13.95
N HIS A 363 -12.11 -3.97 14.69
CA HIS A 363 -10.77 -3.60 14.25
C HIS A 363 -9.77 -4.67 14.71
N THR A 364 -8.99 -5.22 13.79
CA THR A 364 -7.90 -6.15 14.09
C THR A 364 -6.69 -5.46 14.72
N ASN A 365 -6.54 -4.15 14.49
CA ASN A 365 -5.45 -3.34 15.03
C ASN A 365 -6.02 -2.14 15.80
N LEU A 366 -5.65 -2.02 17.07
CA LEU A 366 -6.07 -0.95 17.97
C LEU A 366 -5.68 0.45 17.46
N SER A 367 -4.57 0.57 16.73
CA SER A 367 -4.13 1.83 16.13
C SER A 367 -5.17 2.45 15.18
N THR A 368 -6.05 1.61 14.61
CA THR A 368 -7.16 2.08 13.75
C THR A 368 -8.21 2.84 14.56
N THR A 369 -8.39 2.51 15.84
CA THR A 369 -9.33 3.16 16.76
C THR A 369 -8.68 4.36 17.46
N GLN A 370 -7.36 4.37 17.63
CA GLN A 370 -6.59 5.43 18.26
C GLN A 370 -6.88 6.84 17.71
N ILE A 371 -7.17 6.92 16.40
CA ILE A 371 -7.52 8.18 15.74
C ILE A 371 -8.77 8.86 16.33
N TYR A 372 -9.70 8.10 16.93
CA TYR A 372 -10.88 8.65 17.58
C TYR A 372 -10.55 9.13 19.01
N ALA A 373 -9.62 8.47 19.68
CA ALA A 373 -9.16 8.89 21.01
C ALA A 373 -8.46 10.26 20.97
N ASP A 374 -7.77 10.58 19.86
CA ASP A 374 -7.14 11.89 19.67
C ASP A 374 -8.18 13.04 19.57
N ILE A 375 -9.43 12.72 19.22
CA ILE A 375 -10.53 13.70 19.09
C ILE A 375 -11.13 14.01 20.47
N VAL A 376 -11.08 13.07 21.42
CA VAL A 376 -11.73 13.19 22.74
C VAL A 376 -10.72 13.70 23.78
N ASN A 377 -10.41 15.00 23.74
CA ASN A 377 -9.48 15.62 24.69
C ASN A 377 -10.02 15.65 26.14
N GLN A 378 -11.33 15.67 26.35
CA GLN A 378 -11.96 15.81 27.68
C GLN A 378 -11.54 14.68 28.62
N LYS A 379 -11.42 13.44 28.13
CA LYS A 379 -10.98 12.30 28.96
C LYS A 379 -9.58 12.44 29.56
N LYS A 380 -8.69 13.20 28.91
CA LYS A 380 -7.36 13.47 29.49
C LYS A 380 -7.47 14.36 30.70
N VAL A 381 -8.36 15.37 30.63
CA VAL A 381 -8.65 16.28 31.73
C VAL A 381 -9.32 15.51 32.87
N ASP A 382 -10.34 14.70 32.55
CA ASP A 382 -11.08 13.89 33.53
C ASP A 382 -10.18 12.91 34.26
N ALA A 383 -9.27 12.21 33.54
CA ALA A 383 -8.33 11.28 34.14
C ALA A 383 -7.36 11.94 35.14
N VAL A 384 -6.87 13.16 34.80
CA VAL A 384 -6.01 13.91 35.73
C VAL A 384 -6.81 14.39 36.93
N ASN A 385 -8.05 14.84 36.77
CA ASN A 385 -8.91 15.30 37.86
C ASN A 385 -9.32 14.14 38.78
N VAL A 386 -9.54 12.91 38.24
CA VAL A 386 -9.79 11.71 39.08
C VAL A 386 -8.59 11.41 39.98
N LEU A 387 -7.38 11.52 39.44
CA LEU A 387 -6.17 11.32 40.21
C LEU A 387 -6.07 12.36 41.36
N GLY A 388 -6.37 13.66 41.07
CA GLY A 388 -6.39 14.72 42.09
C GLY A 388 -7.35 14.40 43.23
N LYS A 389 -8.59 14.01 42.91
CA LYS A 389 -9.63 13.63 43.89
C LYS A 389 -9.28 12.41 44.75
N ALA A 390 -8.37 11.55 44.32
CA ALA A 390 -7.93 10.42 45.11
C ALA A 390 -6.97 10.79 46.26
N PHE A 391 -6.52 12.06 46.30
CA PHE A 391 -5.62 12.62 47.31
C PHE A 391 -6.27 13.71 48.15
N GLU A 392 -7.55 14.05 47.92
CA GLU A 392 -8.40 14.86 48.77
C GLU A 392 -9.10 13.97 49.82
#